data_1453589cad187c75eff5762170a84372
#
_entry.id   1453589cad187c75eff5762170a84372
#
_cell.length_a   1.000
_cell.length_b   1.000
_cell.length_c   1.000
_cell.angle_alpha   90.00
_cell.angle_beta   90.00
_cell.angle_gamma   90.00
#
_symmetry.space_group_name_H-M   'P 1'
#
loop_
_entity.id
_entity.type
_entity.pdbx_description
1 polymer ?
#
loop_
_entity_poly.entity_id
_entity_poly.type
_entity_poly.pdbx_seq_one_letter_code
_entity_poly.pdbx_strand_id
1 'polypeptide(L)'
;MQIYGELAARWYRLLDPLEDHFDEAACYEAALLRGAPDGALTLLELGSGAGNNASYLKRRFACTLADRSPQMLGISRATNPECEHVKGDMRSLRLGRTFDAVFVHDAVMYITTEEDLHAVAET
;
A
#
# COMPACT_ATOMS: atom_id res chain seq x y z
N MET A 1 16.50 -3.52 -13.72
CA MET A 1 16.09 -4.82 -14.24
C MET A 1 14.60 -4.93 -14.39
N GLN A 2 14.06 -4.15 -15.33
CA GLN A 2 12.62 -4.13 -15.59
C GLN A 2 12.08 -5.47 -16.09
N ILE A 3 12.89 -6.21 -16.88
CA ILE A 3 12.46 -7.50 -17.41
C ILE A 3 12.17 -8.48 -16.28
N TYR A 4 13.03 -8.53 -15.27
CA TYR A 4 12.80 -9.40 -14.12
C TYR A 4 11.60 -8.95 -13.30
N GLY A 5 11.41 -7.64 -13.16
CA GLY A 5 10.25 -7.10 -12.47
C GLY A 5 8.95 -7.44 -13.17
N GLU A 6 8.93 -7.34 -14.51
CA GLU A 6 7.75 -7.68 -15.29
C GLU A 6 7.44 -9.17 -15.24
N LEU A 7 8.45 -10.03 -15.33
CA LEU A 7 8.24 -11.47 -15.21
C LEU A 7 7.76 -11.86 -13.82
N ALA A 8 8.36 -11.30 -12.79
CA ALA A 8 7.93 -11.55 -11.42
C ALA A 8 6.49 -11.12 -11.21
N ALA A 9 6.09 -9.97 -11.75
CA ALA A 9 4.72 -9.48 -11.65
C ALA A 9 3.75 -10.43 -12.34
N ARG A 10 4.09 -10.95 -13.53
CA ARG A 10 3.25 -11.91 -14.24
C ARG A 10 3.05 -13.19 -13.46
N TRP A 11 4.14 -13.75 -12.93
CA TRP A 11 4.06 -14.95 -12.10
C TRP A 11 3.22 -14.72 -10.85
N TYR A 12 3.46 -13.59 -10.19
CA TYR A 12 2.71 -13.24 -9.00
C TYR A 12 1.21 -13.16 -9.30
N ARG A 13 0.83 -12.52 -10.41
CA ARG A 13 -0.58 -12.34 -10.77
C ARG A 13 -1.25 -13.63 -11.22
N LEU A 14 -0.49 -14.62 -11.70
CA LEU A 14 -1.05 -15.94 -11.99
C LEU A 14 -1.41 -16.67 -10.71
N LEU A 15 -0.63 -16.47 -9.64
CA LEU A 15 -0.85 -17.11 -8.34
C LEU A 15 -1.81 -16.33 -7.45
N ASP A 16 -1.87 -15.02 -7.65
CA ASP A 16 -2.71 -14.11 -6.85
C ASP A 16 -3.32 -13.05 -7.76
N PRO A 17 -4.39 -13.40 -8.48
CA PRO A 17 -5.03 -12.46 -9.41
C PRO A 17 -5.64 -11.25 -8.70
N LEU A 18 -5.58 -10.09 -9.36
CA LEU A 18 -6.13 -8.86 -8.80
C LEU A 18 -7.64 -8.97 -8.52
N GLU A 19 -8.36 -9.72 -9.33
CA GLU A 19 -9.81 -9.91 -9.18
C GLU A 19 -10.18 -10.47 -7.81
N ASP A 20 -9.30 -11.28 -7.22
CA ASP A 20 -9.54 -11.87 -5.91
C ASP A 20 -9.55 -10.84 -4.78
N HIS A 21 -9.04 -9.64 -5.05
CA HIS A 21 -8.96 -8.55 -4.07
C HIS A 21 -10.03 -7.47 -4.27
N PHE A 22 -10.90 -7.62 -5.25
CA PHE A 22 -11.88 -6.59 -5.60
C PHE A 22 -12.84 -6.27 -4.44
N ASP A 23 -13.47 -7.29 -3.87
CA ASP A 23 -14.45 -7.10 -2.80
C ASP A 23 -13.78 -6.55 -1.53
N GLU A 24 -12.60 -7.05 -1.22
CA GLU A 24 -11.79 -6.58 -0.10
C GLU A 24 -11.44 -5.10 -0.26
N ALA A 25 -10.95 -4.71 -1.44
CA ALA A 25 -10.58 -3.34 -1.72
C ALA A 25 -11.80 -2.40 -1.65
N ALA A 26 -12.96 -2.84 -2.11
CA ALA A 26 -14.19 -2.05 -2.04
C ALA A 26 -14.60 -1.79 -0.59
N CYS A 27 -14.45 -2.79 0.28
CA CYS A 27 -14.72 -2.63 1.72
C CYS A 27 -13.76 -1.62 2.35
N TYR A 28 -12.47 -1.70 2.02
CA TYR A 28 -11.47 -0.78 2.56
C TYR A 28 -11.69 0.64 2.06
N GLU A 29 -12.02 0.81 0.78
CA GLU A 29 -12.34 2.12 0.24
C GLU A 29 -13.49 2.77 0.99
N ALA A 30 -14.58 2.02 1.21
CA ALA A 30 -15.73 2.52 1.94
C ALA A 30 -15.37 2.91 3.37
N ALA A 31 -14.55 2.10 4.05
CA ALA A 31 -14.12 2.39 5.41
C ALA A 31 -13.23 3.65 5.46
N LEU A 32 -12.30 3.78 4.51
CA LEU A 32 -11.41 4.94 4.43
C LEU A 32 -12.20 6.22 4.19
N LEU A 33 -13.19 6.19 3.29
CA LEU A 33 -14.00 7.35 2.99
C LEU A 33 -14.89 7.77 4.18
N ARG A 34 -15.34 6.82 4.99
CA ARG A 34 -16.11 7.14 6.19
C ARG A 34 -15.29 7.83 7.26
N GLY A 35 -14.01 7.46 7.39
CA GLY A 35 -13.13 8.00 8.41
C GLY A 35 -12.35 9.24 7.99
N ALA A 36 -12.32 9.54 6.70
CA ALA A 36 -11.52 10.64 6.16
C ALA A 36 -12.34 11.93 6.03
N PRO A 37 -11.68 13.10 5.95
CA PRO A 37 -12.37 14.36 5.69
C PRO A 37 -13.10 14.33 4.35
N ASP A 38 -14.14 15.15 4.23
CA ASP A 38 -14.83 15.32 2.96
C ASP A 38 -13.82 15.82 1.91
N GLY A 39 -13.85 15.21 0.71
CA GLY A 39 -12.94 15.56 -0.36
C GLY A 39 -11.54 15.00 -0.22
N ALA A 40 -11.34 13.97 0.63
CA ALA A 40 -10.05 13.31 0.77
C ALA A 40 -9.52 12.82 -0.56
N LEU A 41 -8.25 13.16 -0.88
CA LEU A 41 -7.61 12.85 -2.16
C LEU A 41 -6.36 12.01 -2.04
N THR A 42 -5.61 12.11 -0.93
CA THR A 42 -4.32 11.45 -0.78
C THR A 42 -4.40 10.30 0.22
N LEU A 43 -3.71 9.21 -0.12
CA LEU A 43 -3.66 8.00 0.70
C LEU A 43 -2.24 7.51 0.82
N LEU A 44 -1.80 7.24 2.04
CA LEU A 44 -0.56 6.52 2.31
C LEU A 44 -0.91 5.10 2.73
N GLU A 45 -0.38 4.11 2.02
CA GLU A 45 -0.48 2.72 2.44
C GLU A 45 0.87 2.24 2.95
N LEU A 46 0.90 1.80 4.21
CA LEU A 46 2.09 1.23 4.85
C LEU A 46 2.01 -0.29 4.77
N GLY A 47 3.11 -0.92 4.39
CA GLY A 47 3.13 -2.36 4.17
C GLY A 47 2.31 -2.73 2.95
N SER A 48 2.47 -2.00 1.87
CA SER A 48 1.62 -2.14 0.66
C SER A 48 1.82 -3.45 -0.09
N GLY A 49 2.95 -4.11 0.12
CA GLY A 49 3.24 -5.37 -0.57
C GLY A 49 3.25 -5.21 -2.09
N ALA A 50 2.60 -6.14 -2.77
CA ALA A 50 2.49 -6.16 -4.22
C ALA A 50 1.51 -5.13 -4.78
N GLY A 51 0.87 -4.32 -3.95
CA GLY A 51 -0.05 -3.29 -4.38
C GLY A 51 -1.43 -3.80 -4.80
N ASN A 52 -1.88 -4.90 -4.23
CA ASN A 52 -3.15 -5.53 -4.60
C ASN A 52 -4.33 -4.59 -4.38
N ASN A 53 -4.46 -4.05 -3.17
CA ASN A 53 -5.55 -3.13 -2.86
C ASN A 53 -5.38 -1.79 -3.57
N ALA A 54 -4.14 -1.31 -3.70
CA ALA A 54 -3.85 -0.07 -4.40
C ALA A 54 -4.30 -0.10 -5.86
N SER A 55 -4.32 -1.28 -6.50
CA SER A 55 -4.79 -1.41 -7.87
C SER A 55 -6.24 -0.93 -8.04
N TYR A 56 -7.01 -0.96 -6.98
CA TYR A 56 -8.38 -0.43 -6.93
C TYR A 56 -8.45 0.93 -6.26
N LEU A 57 -7.75 1.10 -5.12
CA LEU A 57 -7.81 2.36 -4.35
C LEU A 57 -7.25 3.55 -5.12
N LYS A 58 -6.31 3.33 -6.04
CA LYS A 58 -5.73 4.40 -6.86
C LYS A 58 -6.74 5.09 -7.77
N ARG A 59 -7.90 4.48 -7.98
CA ARG A 59 -8.99 5.09 -8.76
C ARG A 59 -9.66 6.23 -8.00
N ARG A 60 -9.58 6.20 -6.69
CA ARG A 60 -10.20 7.19 -5.80
C ARG A 60 -9.20 8.12 -5.14
N PHE A 61 -7.99 7.62 -4.88
CA PHE A 61 -6.95 8.35 -4.16
C PHE A 61 -5.68 8.44 -4.98
N ALA A 62 -4.92 9.53 -4.76
CA ALA A 62 -3.51 9.58 -5.15
C ALA A 62 -2.73 8.80 -4.09
N CYS A 63 -2.26 7.62 -4.45
CA CYS A 63 -1.65 6.69 -3.49
C CYS A 63 -0.14 6.82 -3.44
N THR A 64 0.39 6.81 -2.22
CA THR A 64 1.81 6.60 -1.94
C THR A 64 1.92 5.26 -1.23
N LEU A 65 2.70 4.36 -1.80
CA LEU A 65 2.81 2.98 -1.34
C LEU A 65 4.18 2.75 -0.74
N ALA A 66 4.22 2.34 0.53
CA ALA A 66 5.46 2.10 1.24
C ALA A 66 5.57 0.65 1.66
N ASP A 67 6.71 0.04 1.39
CA ASP A 67 7.02 -1.31 1.82
C ASP A 67 8.52 -1.45 1.99
N ARG A 68 8.93 -2.35 2.86
CA ARG A 68 10.37 -2.61 3.09
C ARG A 68 10.97 -3.57 2.06
N SER A 69 10.15 -4.29 1.31
CA SER A 69 10.59 -5.28 0.34
C SER A 69 10.77 -4.68 -1.05
N PRO A 70 12.00 -4.61 -1.59
CA PRO A 70 12.21 -4.14 -2.96
C PRO A 70 11.51 -5.01 -3.99
N GLN A 71 11.40 -6.31 -3.74
CA GLN A 71 10.72 -7.24 -4.65
C GLN A 71 9.23 -6.92 -4.75
N MET A 72 8.58 -6.71 -3.61
CA MET A 72 7.17 -6.36 -3.57
C MET A 72 6.91 -5.00 -4.22
N LEU A 73 7.77 -4.01 -3.96
CA LEU A 73 7.67 -2.71 -4.61
C LEU A 73 7.84 -2.82 -6.13
N GLY A 74 8.72 -3.71 -6.61
CA GLY A 74 8.88 -3.95 -8.03
C GLY A 74 7.61 -4.49 -8.68
N ILE A 75 6.95 -5.44 -8.03
CA ILE A 75 5.67 -6.00 -8.49
C ILE A 75 4.60 -4.91 -8.48
N SER A 76 4.54 -4.14 -7.40
CA SER A 76 3.57 -3.05 -7.27
C SER A 76 3.78 -1.97 -8.34
N ARG A 77 5.03 -1.61 -8.66
CA ARG A 77 5.30 -0.63 -9.71
C ARG A 77 4.84 -1.11 -11.08
N ALA A 78 4.94 -2.41 -11.35
CA ALA A 78 4.46 -2.97 -12.61
C ALA A 78 2.93 -2.88 -12.71
N THR A 79 2.22 -3.08 -11.60
CA THR A 79 0.76 -3.02 -11.54
C THR A 79 0.25 -1.58 -11.40
N ASN A 80 0.96 -0.76 -10.61
CA ASN A 80 0.53 0.59 -10.23
C ASN A 80 1.61 1.63 -10.57
N PRO A 81 1.97 1.78 -11.87
CA PRO A 81 3.03 2.72 -12.24
C PRO A 81 2.69 4.19 -11.94
N GLU A 82 1.41 4.52 -11.82
CA GLU A 82 0.95 5.86 -11.51
C GLU A 82 1.07 6.22 -10.03
N CYS A 83 1.30 5.23 -9.14
CA CYS A 83 1.45 5.48 -7.71
C CYS A 83 2.91 5.78 -7.37
N GLU A 84 3.10 6.58 -6.32
CA GLU A 84 4.43 6.78 -5.73
C GLU A 84 4.79 5.55 -4.89
N HIS A 85 6.05 5.09 -5.01
CA HIS A 85 6.53 3.94 -4.25
C HIS A 85 7.73 4.35 -3.41
N VAL A 86 7.71 4.00 -2.13
CA VAL A 86 8.76 4.35 -1.17
C VAL A 86 9.23 3.08 -0.47
N LYS A 87 10.54 2.82 -0.50
CA LYS A 87 11.11 1.75 0.30
C LYS A 87 11.35 2.25 1.72
N GLY A 88 10.82 1.54 2.69
CA GLY A 88 11.04 1.87 4.09
C GLY A 88 10.29 0.94 5.01
N ASP A 89 10.79 0.88 6.25
CA ASP A 89 10.13 0.15 7.33
C ASP A 89 9.11 1.08 7.96
N MET A 90 7.84 0.65 8.05
CA MET A 90 6.77 1.47 8.60
C MET A 90 7.03 1.90 10.04
N ARG A 91 7.89 1.17 10.79
CA ARG A 91 8.24 1.51 12.16
C ARG A 91 9.16 2.72 12.25
N SER A 92 9.94 3.00 11.21
CA SER A 92 10.92 4.09 11.19
C SER A 92 10.72 5.11 10.08
N LEU A 93 9.85 4.83 9.11
CA LEU A 93 9.63 5.70 7.97
C LEU A 93 9.03 7.03 8.41
N ARG A 94 9.62 8.12 7.91
CA ARG A 94 9.13 9.48 8.13
C ARG A 94 9.20 10.23 6.81
N LEU A 95 8.04 10.54 6.24
CA LEU A 95 7.96 11.19 4.92
C LEU A 95 7.93 12.71 5.01
N GLY A 96 7.69 13.27 6.20
CA GLY A 96 7.69 14.72 6.40
C GLY A 96 6.52 15.44 5.75
N ARG A 97 5.43 14.72 5.46
CA ARG A 97 4.22 15.30 4.86
C ARG A 97 2.98 14.56 5.37
N THR A 98 1.83 15.17 5.18
CA THR A 98 0.55 14.62 5.64
C THR A 98 -0.23 14.01 4.49
N PHE A 99 -1.13 13.09 4.83
CA PHE A 99 -2.04 12.43 3.90
C PHE A 99 -3.46 12.53 4.44
N ASP A 100 -4.44 12.53 3.55
CA ASP A 100 -5.84 12.58 3.96
C ASP A 100 -6.28 11.29 4.66
N ALA A 101 -5.69 10.15 4.27
CA ALA A 101 -5.95 8.87 4.89
C ALA A 101 -4.67 8.03 4.92
N VAL A 102 -4.59 7.16 5.93
CA VAL A 102 -3.49 6.19 6.07
C VAL A 102 -4.09 4.81 6.20
N PHE A 103 -3.59 3.86 5.41
CA PHE A 103 -4.09 2.50 5.37
C PHE A 103 -2.96 1.53 5.72
N VAL A 104 -3.21 0.66 6.70
CA VAL A 104 -2.28 -0.40 7.11
C VAL A 104 -3.06 -1.70 7.11
N HIS A 105 -2.88 -2.51 6.05
CA HIS A 105 -3.57 -3.78 5.90
C HIS A 105 -2.59 -4.93 6.14
N ASP A 106 -2.93 -5.84 7.04
CA ASP A 106 -2.17 -7.03 7.41
C ASP A 106 -0.75 -6.75 7.95
N ALA A 107 -0.17 -5.60 7.68
CA ALA A 107 1.18 -5.27 8.12
C ALA A 107 1.28 -5.21 9.65
N VAL A 108 0.22 -4.89 10.34
CA VAL A 108 0.16 -4.83 11.81
C VAL A 108 0.48 -6.18 12.44
N MET A 109 0.24 -7.28 11.72
CA MET A 109 0.56 -8.63 12.18
C MET A 109 2.04 -8.83 12.50
N TYR A 110 2.91 -8.02 11.90
CA TYR A 110 4.36 -8.10 12.10
C TYR A 110 4.85 -7.17 13.20
N ILE A 111 3.96 -6.41 13.83
CA ILE A 111 4.29 -5.50 14.92
C ILE A 111 4.09 -6.25 16.23
N THR A 112 5.20 -6.56 16.91
CA THR A 112 5.17 -7.42 18.08
C THR A 112 5.36 -6.66 19.40
N THR A 113 5.65 -5.34 19.34
CA THR A 113 5.88 -4.53 20.54
C THR A 113 5.03 -3.27 20.50
N GLU A 114 4.71 -2.75 21.69
CA GLU A 114 4.01 -1.47 21.83
C GLU A 114 4.82 -0.32 21.21
N GLU A 115 6.15 -0.37 21.35
CA GLU A 115 7.04 0.63 20.78
C GLU A 115 6.93 0.67 19.25
N ASP A 116 6.89 -0.49 18.58
CA ASP A 116 6.74 -0.57 17.15
C ASP A 116 5.37 -0.02 16.69
N LEU A 117 4.32 -0.29 17.46
CA LEU A 117 3.00 0.22 17.15
C LEU A 117 2.96 1.76 17.22
N HIS A 118 3.59 2.34 18.25
CA HIS A 118 3.71 3.79 18.36
C HIS A 118 4.50 4.37 17.19
N ALA A 119 5.59 3.73 16.80
CA ALA A 119 6.40 4.18 15.67
C ALA A 119 5.60 4.21 14.35
N VAL A 120 4.76 3.21 14.11
CA VAL A 120 3.86 3.19 12.93
C VAL A 120 2.89 4.37 12.99
N ALA A 121 2.29 4.62 14.15
CA ALA A 121 1.31 5.69 14.30
C ALA A 121 1.91 7.08 14.09
N GLU A 122 3.22 7.26 14.27
CA GLU A 122 3.90 8.54 14.07
C GLU A 122 4.21 8.83 12.60
N THR A 123 4.15 7.81 11.74
CA THR A 123 4.40 8.00 10.32
C THR A 123 3.32 8.83 9.68
#